data_b321afa5b0bc57e4d5b59ea52e4713ed
#
_entry.id   b321afa5b0bc57e4d5b59ea52e4713ed
#
_cell.length_a   1.000
_cell.length_b   1.000
_cell.length_c   1.000
_cell.angle_alpha   90.00
_cell.angle_beta   90.00
_cell.angle_gamma   90.00
#
_symmetry.space_group_name_H-M   'P 1'
#
loop_
_entity.id
_entity.type
_entity.pdbx_description
1 polymer ?
#
loop_
_entity_poly.entity_id
_entity_poly.type
_entity_poly.pdbx_seq_one_letter_code
_entity_poly.pdbx_strand_id
1 'polypeptide(L)'
;MATVFGKLGLGSRQELVVLGAPASFAPELAKLPAITIHHHLESVAEAGFWLAFVTKKSEIDRLAPQIAKRAKGDAIVWFAYPKGASKKYTCDFNRDTGWDVVKALGFDTVGIAAIDEDWTALRFRRKEYIKKK
;
A
#
# COMPACT_ATOMS: atom_id res chain seq x y z
N MET A 1 19.06 -5.48 -10.54
CA MET A 1 17.87 -6.34 -10.64
C MET A 1 16.66 -5.64 -10.03
N ALA A 2 15.56 -5.68 -10.74
CA ALA A 2 14.34 -5.04 -10.24
C ALA A 2 13.72 -5.82 -9.08
N THR A 3 13.28 -5.11 -8.07
CA THR A 3 12.55 -5.71 -6.95
C THR A 3 11.10 -5.25 -7.01
N VAL A 4 10.25 -5.86 -6.20
CA VAL A 4 8.85 -5.40 -6.12
C VAL A 4 8.80 -3.94 -5.70
N PHE A 5 9.67 -3.49 -4.82
CA PHE A 5 9.68 -2.11 -4.38
C PHE A 5 10.09 -1.15 -5.49
N GLY A 6 10.88 -1.60 -6.44
CA GLY A 6 11.18 -0.81 -7.62
C GLY A 6 9.92 -0.56 -8.44
N LYS A 7 9.10 -1.58 -8.63
CA LYS A 7 7.82 -1.45 -9.33
C LYS A 7 6.85 -0.54 -8.58
N LEU A 8 6.91 -0.57 -7.25
CA LEU A 8 6.01 0.23 -6.44
C LEU A 8 6.45 1.68 -6.29
N GLY A 9 7.62 2.03 -6.82
CA GLY A 9 8.06 3.41 -6.85
C GLY A 9 8.78 3.90 -5.60
N LEU A 10 9.38 2.98 -4.84
CA LEU A 10 10.11 3.38 -3.63
C LEU A 10 11.23 4.37 -3.94
N GLY A 11 11.94 4.15 -5.03
CA GLY A 11 13.02 5.05 -5.43
C GLY A 11 14.12 5.14 -4.40
N SER A 12 14.61 6.33 -4.15
CA SER A 12 15.71 6.57 -3.22
C SER A 12 15.25 6.90 -1.80
N ARG A 13 14.00 6.62 -1.47
CA ARG A 13 13.49 6.89 -0.13
C ARG A 13 14.23 6.07 0.91
N GLN A 14 14.47 6.68 2.06
CA GLN A 14 15.22 6.04 3.14
C GLN A 14 14.30 5.43 4.20
N GLU A 15 13.00 5.54 4.02
CA GLU A 15 12.02 5.12 5.01
C GLU A 15 10.72 4.71 4.31
N LEU A 16 10.08 3.66 4.84
CA LEU A 16 8.78 3.24 4.35
C LEU A 16 8.01 2.56 5.47
N VAL A 17 6.70 2.45 5.28
CA VAL A 17 5.81 1.77 6.20
C VAL A 17 5.21 0.56 5.50
N VAL A 18 5.32 -0.62 6.10
CA VAL A 18 4.74 -1.86 5.59
C VAL A 18 3.88 -2.46 6.68
N LEU A 19 2.57 -2.51 6.44
CA LEU A 19 1.60 -2.97 7.44
C LEU A 19 0.98 -4.29 7.00
N GLY A 20 0.93 -5.24 7.92
CA GLY A 20 0.22 -6.48 7.71
C GLY A 20 0.82 -7.44 6.69
N ALA A 21 2.10 -7.31 6.39
CA ALA A 21 2.74 -8.13 5.37
C ALA A 21 2.65 -9.62 5.75
N PRO A 22 2.28 -10.48 4.78
CA PRO A 22 2.29 -11.91 5.03
C PRO A 22 3.72 -12.45 5.10
N ALA A 23 3.89 -13.60 5.73
CA ALA A 23 5.22 -14.21 5.84
C ALA A 23 5.89 -14.40 4.47
N SER A 24 5.09 -14.69 3.44
CA SER A 24 5.61 -14.89 2.10
C SER A 24 6.25 -13.64 1.50
N PHE A 25 6.00 -12.47 2.09
CA PHE A 25 6.58 -11.22 1.62
C PHE A 25 7.94 -10.92 2.27
N ALA A 26 8.31 -11.65 3.32
CA ALA A 26 9.58 -11.41 4.03
C ALA A 26 10.80 -11.38 3.12
N PRO A 27 10.93 -12.28 2.10
CA PRO A 27 12.07 -12.23 1.21
C PRO A 27 12.20 -10.91 0.46
N GLU A 28 11.09 -10.28 0.12
CA GLU A 28 11.14 -8.99 -0.57
C GLU A 28 11.66 -7.88 0.34
N LEU A 29 11.26 -7.93 1.62
CA LEU A 29 11.77 -6.96 2.59
C LEU A 29 13.27 -7.15 2.81
N ALA A 30 13.73 -8.40 2.81
CA ALA A 30 15.14 -8.71 3.01
C ALA A 30 16.02 -8.20 1.85
N LYS A 31 15.46 -7.96 0.68
CA LYS A 31 16.19 -7.45 -0.47
C LYS A 31 16.44 -5.95 -0.40
N LEU A 32 15.79 -5.25 0.53
CA LEU A 32 15.97 -3.80 0.65
C LEU A 32 17.35 -3.48 1.24
N PRO A 33 17.97 -2.36 0.79
CA PRO A 33 19.23 -1.93 1.39
C PRO A 33 19.00 -1.42 2.82
N ALA A 34 20.03 -0.86 3.43
CA ALA A 34 19.93 -0.28 4.77
C ALA A 34 18.94 0.88 4.75
N ILE A 35 17.70 0.61 5.13
CA ILE A 35 16.58 1.55 5.05
C ILE A 35 15.69 1.28 6.25
N THR A 36 15.00 2.31 6.73
CA THR A 36 14.12 2.17 7.89
C THR A 36 12.76 1.64 7.44
N ILE A 37 12.34 0.52 7.99
CA ILE A 37 11.03 -0.07 7.71
C ILE A 37 10.20 -0.04 8.99
N HIS A 38 9.07 0.65 8.91
CA HIS A 38 8.11 0.69 10.02
C HIS A 38 7.01 -0.33 9.78
N HIS A 39 6.72 -1.14 10.78
CA HIS A 39 5.69 -2.17 10.66
C HIS A 39 4.42 -1.82 11.46
N HIS A 40 4.43 -0.71 12.17
CA HIS A 40 3.31 -0.30 13.00
C HIS A 40 3.03 1.18 12.82
N LEU A 41 1.74 1.53 12.83
CA LEU A 41 1.32 2.93 12.70
C LEU A 41 1.90 3.80 13.81
N GLU A 42 1.96 3.25 15.02
CA GLU A 42 2.40 4.02 16.20
C GLU A 42 3.87 4.43 16.14
N SER A 43 4.65 3.74 15.33
CA SER A 43 6.09 4.03 15.26
C SER A 43 6.43 5.14 14.29
N VAL A 44 5.43 5.74 13.63
CA VAL A 44 5.70 6.76 12.64
C VAL A 44 4.66 7.88 12.72
N ALA A 45 5.13 9.14 12.77
CA ALA A 45 4.25 10.30 12.76
C ALA A 45 3.83 10.65 11.34
N GLU A 46 4.76 10.55 10.38
CA GLU A 46 4.45 10.76 8.97
C GLU A 46 5.47 10.03 8.11
N ALA A 47 5.05 9.66 6.92
CA ALA A 47 5.93 8.97 5.97
C ALA A 47 5.43 9.20 4.55
N GLY A 48 6.33 9.06 3.59
CA GLY A 48 6.04 9.28 2.18
C GLY A 48 5.79 8.02 1.37
N PHE A 49 5.91 6.84 1.96
CA PHE A 49 5.67 5.58 1.25
C PHE A 49 4.98 4.59 2.17
N TRP A 50 3.84 4.07 1.72
CA TRP A 50 2.99 3.17 2.49
C TRP A 50 2.61 1.96 1.68
N LEU A 51 2.72 0.78 2.28
CA LEU A 51 2.27 -0.47 1.69
C LEU A 51 1.51 -1.23 2.77
N ALA A 52 0.19 -1.30 2.65
CA ALA A 52 -0.66 -1.99 3.61
C ALA A 52 -1.28 -3.22 2.96
N PHE A 53 -1.13 -4.37 3.60
CA PHE A 53 -1.73 -5.61 3.14
C PHE A 53 -3.06 -5.80 3.85
N VAL A 54 -4.13 -5.97 3.08
CA VAL A 54 -5.49 -6.08 3.62
C VAL A 54 -6.22 -7.22 2.94
N THR A 55 -7.10 -7.87 3.69
CA THR A 55 -7.95 -8.95 3.15
C THR A 55 -9.43 -8.68 3.38
N LYS A 56 -9.74 -7.67 4.20
CA LYS A 56 -11.13 -7.34 4.54
C LYS A 56 -11.37 -5.85 4.40
N LYS A 57 -12.57 -5.49 3.96
CA LYS A 57 -12.95 -4.10 3.87
C LYS A 57 -12.83 -3.39 5.21
N SER A 58 -13.10 -4.09 6.32
CA SER A 58 -12.96 -3.50 7.64
C SER A 58 -11.53 -3.06 7.95
N GLU A 59 -10.56 -3.75 7.39
CA GLU A 59 -9.17 -3.36 7.55
C GLU A 59 -8.87 -2.07 6.79
N ILE A 60 -9.44 -1.94 5.58
CA ILE A 60 -9.31 -0.70 4.82
C ILE A 60 -9.95 0.45 5.59
N ASP A 61 -11.16 0.24 6.11
CA ASP A 61 -11.87 1.27 6.86
C ASP A 61 -11.10 1.72 8.09
N ARG A 62 -10.38 0.81 8.72
CA ARG A 62 -9.60 1.11 9.93
C ARG A 62 -8.28 1.80 9.59
N LEU A 63 -7.58 1.30 8.56
CA LEU A 63 -6.24 1.79 8.24
C LEU A 63 -6.24 3.09 7.43
N ALA A 64 -7.18 3.25 6.51
CA ALA A 64 -7.15 4.39 5.61
C ALA A 64 -7.14 5.75 6.33
N PRO A 65 -7.99 5.98 7.36
CA PRO A 65 -7.95 7.26 8.07
C PRO A 65 -6.61 7.48 8.78
N GLN A 66 -6.02 6.42 9.32
CA GLN A 66 -4.75 6.52 10.02
C GLN A 66 -3.60 6.82 9.05
N ILE A 67 -3.63 6.17 7.89
CA ILE A 67 -2.63 6.43 6.86
C ILE A 67 -2.79 7.86 6.33
N ALA A 68 -4.03 8.30 6.12
CA ALA A 68 -4.28 9.65 5.61
C ALA A 68 -3.71 10.74 6.51
N LYS A 69 -3.78 10.53 7.83
CA LYS A 69 -3.21 11.48 8.80
C LYS A 69 -1.70 11.56 8.72
N ARG A 70 -1.06 10.45 8.35
CA ARG A 70 0.39 10.31 8.42
C ARG A 70 1.08 10.35 7.05
N ALA A 71 0.30 10.30 5.98
CA ALA A 71 0.85 10.35 4.63
C ALA A 71 1.34 11.77 4.35
N LYS A 72 2.63 11.90 4.12
CA LYS A 72 3.27 13.20 3.98
C LYS A 72 3.23 13.70 2.55
N GLY A 73 2.61 14.85 2.33
CA GLY A 73 2.59 15.49 1.01
C GLY A 73 2.05 14.58 -0.06
N ASP A 74 2.79 14.45 -1.16
CA ASP A 74 2.44 13.58 -2.27
C ASP A 74 2.94 12.16 -1.99
N ALA A 75 2.46 11.59 -0.89
CA ALA A 75 2.88 10.26 -0.48
C ALA A 75 2.39 9.19 -1.44
N ILE A 76 3.18 8.12 -1.55
CA ILE A 76 2.78 6.94 -2.31
C ILE A 76 2.08 6.00 -1.34
N VAL A 77 0.85 5.66 -1.63
CA VAL A 77 0.05 4.77 -0.78
C VAL A 77 -0.41 3.58 -1.62
N TRP A 78 0.01 2.39 -1.20
CA TRP A 78 -0.39 1.14 -1.83
C TRP A 78 -1.20 0.31 -0.85
N PHE A 79 -2.33 -0.21 -1.32
CA PHE A 79 -3.06 -1.24 -0.59
C PHE A 79 -2.94 -2.53 -1.37
N ALA A 80 -2.28 -3.52 -0.75
CA ALA A 80 -2.13 -4.83 -1.35
C ALA A 80 -3.24 -5.74 -0.86
N TYR A 81 -3.82 -6.51 -1.77
CA TYR A 81 -4.93 -7.40 -1.43
C TYR A 81 -4.81 -8.68 -2.27
N PRO A 82 -5.47 -9.77 -1.82
CA PRO A 82 -5.38 -11.03 -2.55
C PRO A 82 -6.04 -10.94 -3.91
N LYS A 83 -5.40 -11.52 -4.91
CA LYS A 83 -5.99 -11.64 -6.24
C LYS A 83 -7.20 -12.56 -6.16
N GLY A 84 -8.19 -12.33 -7.00
CA GLY A 84 -9.35 -13.22 -7.06
C GLY A 84 -8.98 -14.66 -7.37
N ALA A 85 -7.88 -14.85 -8.09
CA ALA A 85 -7.41 -16.19 -8.44
C ALA A 85 -6.60 -16.88 -7.34
N SER A 86 -6.28 -16.18 -6.25
CA SER A 86 -5.50 -16.76 -5.17
C SER A 86 -6.25 -17.92 -4.52
N LYS A 87 -5.53 -19.00 -4.24
CA LYS A 87 -6.08 -20.15 -3.55
C LYS A 87 -5.72 -20.17 -2.06
N LYS A 88 -4.80 -19.30 -1.66
CA LYS A 88 -4.35 -19.21 -0.28
C LYS A 88 -5.11 -18.17 0.54
N TYR A 89 -5.57 -17.13 -0.10
CA TYR A 89 -6.18 -15.99 0.57
C TYR A 89 -7.52 -15.66 -0.03
N THR A 90 -8.43 -15.20 0.80
CA THR A 90 -9.72 -14.70 0.34
C THR A 90 -9.86 -13.25 0.72
N CYS A 91 -10.75 -12.54 0.04
CA CYS A 91 -10.90 -11.12 0.17
C CYS A 91 -12.37 -10.77 -0.02
N ASP A 92 -12.92 -9.93 0.86
CA ASP A 92 -14.34 -9.57 0.79
C ASP A 92 -14.59 -8.29 -0.02
N PHE A 93 -13.61 -7.88 -0.81
CA PHE A 93 -13.71 -6.75 -1.72
C PHE A 93 -12.86 -7.04 -2.95
N ASN A 94 -12.87 -6.14 -3.95
CA ASN A 94 -12.06 -6.31 -5.14
C ASN A 94 -11.54 -4.94 -5.59
N ARG A 95 -10.92 -4.91 -6.79
CA ARG A 95 -10.36 -3.67 -7.32
C ARG A 95 -11.37 -2.53 -7.41
N ASP A 96 -12.63 -2.86 -7.61
CA ASP A 96 -13.67 -1.85 -7.85
C ASP A 96 -14.53 -1.54 -6.63
N THR A 97 -14.43 -2.32 -5.57
CA THR A 97 -15.26 -2.15 -4.38
C THR A 97 -14.42 -2.09 -3.11
N GLY A 98 -14.95 -1.43 -2.08
CA GLY A 98 -14.30 -1.37 -0.78
C GLY A 98 -13.40 -0.17 -0.57
N TRP A 99 -13.26 0.69 -1.57
CA TRP A 99 -12.32 1.82 -1.53
C TRP A 99 -12.97 3.16 -1.24
N ASP A 100 -14.26 3.17 -0.95
CA ASP A 100 -14.99 4.43 -0.74
C ASP A 100 -14.38 5.28 0.38
N VAL A 101 -13.93 4.64 1.45
CA VAL A 101 -13.33 5.37 2.58
C VAL A 101 -12.05 6.07 2.15
N VAL A 102 -11.24 5.42 1.31
CA VAL A 102 -9.99 6.01 0.83
C VAL A 102 -10.28 7.21 -0.05
N LYS A 103 -11.26 7.07 -0.94
CA LYS A 103 -11.66 8.16 -1.82
C LYS A 103 -12.26 9.33 -1.06
N ALA A 104 -13.03 9.03 -0.02
CA ALA A 104 -13.62 10.07 0.83
C ALA A 104 -12.55 10.86 1.59
N LEU A 105 -11.38 10.28 1.80
CA LEU A 105 -10.28 10.94 2.48
C LEU A 105 -9.42 11.80 1.54
N GLY A 106 -9.82 11.91 0.28
CA GLY A 106 -9.14 12.79 -0.67
C GLY A 106 -8.14 12.10 -1.57
N PHE A 107 -8.19 10.78 -1.69
CA PHE A 107 -7.30 10.02 -2.55
C PHE A 107 -8.06 9.43 -3.73
N ASP A 108 -7.35 9.12 -4.80
CA ASP A 108 -7.93 8.39 -5.92
C ASP A 108 -6.91 7.38 -6.43
N THR A 109 -7.40 6.38 -7.15
CA THR A 109 -6.53 5.35 -7.69
C THR A 109 -5.75 5.88 -8.89
N VAL A 110 -4.47 5.55 -8.96
CA VAL A 110 -3.63 5.99 -10.06
C VAL A 110 -2.81 4.86 -10.69
N GLY A 111 -2.93 3.64 -10.19
CA GLY A 111 -2.20 2.54 -10.78
C GLY A 111 -2.45 1.24 -10.05
N ILE A 112 -2.00 0.17 -10.67
CA ILE A 112 -2.09 -1.18 -10.12
C ILE A 112 -0.80 -1.91 -10.46
N ALA A 113 -0.33 -2.76 -9.53
CA ALA A 113 0.88 -3.54 -9.76
C ALA A 113 0.73 -4.90 -9.10
N ALA A 114 1.17 -5.94 -9.80
CA ALA A 114 1.20 -7.29 -9.23
C ALA A 114 2.38 -7.40 -8.29
N ILE A 115 2.14 -7.98 -7.12
CA ILE A 115 3.22 -8.24 -6.16
C ILE A 115 3.77 -9.63 -6.36
N ASP A 116 2.88 -10.63 -6.38
CA ASP A 116 3.26 -12.02 -6.66
C ASP A 116 2.02 -12.76 -7.18
N GLU A 117 2.06 -14.09 -7.12
CA GLU A 117 0.96 -14.87 -7.65
C GLU A 117 -0.34 -14.76 -6.84
N ASP A 118 -0.23 -14.36 -5.57
CA ASP A 118 -1.38 -14.27 -4.68
C ASP A 118 -1.83 -12.85 -4.40
N TRP A 119 -0.95 -11.86 -4.56
CA TRP A 119 -1.22 -10.48 -4.14
C TRP A 119 -1.06 -9.50 -5.28
N THR A 120 -1.93 -8.51 -5.29
CA THR A 120 -1.82 -7.35 -6.19
C THR A 120 -1.98 -6.09 -5.34
N ALA A 121 -1.54 -4.95 -5.85
CA ALA A 121 -1.60 -3.71 -5.11
C ALA A 121 -2.21 -2.60 -5.94
N LEU A 122 -3.00 -1.78 -5.30
CA LEU A 122 -3.65 -0.63 -5.90
C LEU A 122 -3.02 0.64 -5.33
N ARG A 123 -2.56 1.51 -6.22
CA ARG A 123 -1.90 2.74 -5.80
C ARG A 123 -2.90 3.87 -5.69
N PHE A 124 -2.78 4.61 -4.57
CA PHE A 124 -3.59 5.80 -4.33
C PHE A 124 -2.70 7.02 -4.21
N ARG A 125 -3.23 8.15 -4.63
CA ARG A 125 -2.54 9.42 -4.57
C ARG A 125 -3.55 10.49 -4.20
N ARG A 126 -3.12 11.51 -3.44
CA ARG A 126 -4.04 12.61 -3.13
C ARG A 126 -4.50 13.28 -4.41
N LYS A 127 -5.79 13.56 -4.51
CA LYS A 127 -6.38 14.15 -5.72
C LYS A 127 -5.72 15.44 -6.13
N GLU A 128 -5.28 16.22 -5.14
CA GLU A 128 -4.64 17.51 -5.42
C GLU A 128 -3.32 17.40 -6.16
N TYR A 129 -2.67 16.22 -6.13
CA TYR A 129 -1.43 15.98 -6.84
C TYR A 129 -1.63 15.26 -8.17
N ILE A 130 -2.83 14.78 -8.45
CA ILE A 130 -3.12 14.13 -9.72
C ILE A 130 -3.37 15.23 -10.74
N LYS A 131 -2.60 15.21 -11.81
CA LYS A 131 -2.73 16.24 -12.83
C LYS A 131 -4.06 16.17 -13.53
N LYS A 132 -4.64 17.32 -13.78
CA LYS A 132 -5.88 17.45 -14.52
C LYS A 132 -5.57 17.92 -15.92
N LYS A 133 -6.38 17.45 -16.84
CA LYS A 133 -6.25 17.88 -18.23
C LYS A 133 -7.21 19.01 -18.53
#